data_c887012467d839267711ec19e8e21c16
#
_entry.id   c887012467d839267711ec19e8e21c16
#
_cell.length_a   1.000
_cell.length_b   1.000
_cell.length_c   1.000
_cell.angle_alpha   90.00
_cell.angle_beta   90.00
_cell.angle_gamma   90.00
#
_symmetry.space_group_name_H-M   'P 1'
#
loop_
_entity.id
_entity.type
_entity.pdbx_description
1 polymer ?
#
loop_
_entity_poly.entity_id
_entity_poly.type
_entity_poly.pdbx_seq_one_letter_code
_entity_poly.pdbx_strand_id
1 'polypeptide(L)'
;GTGFSLRMEAGVWSDAAHRLITLQQHDPQARMLGWYHSHPGLGAFFSATDCRTQAAFFAHPWSLGWVIDPTDDSHACFVGPDSQPIKAWLLGCAHGRPDDVGPRPVPSL
;
A
#
# COMPACT_ATOMS: atom_id res chain seq x y z
N GLY A 1 -11.79 17.21 -4.73
CA GLY A 1 -10.72 17.38 -4.39
C GLY A 1 -9.72 17.38 -5.49
N THR A 2 -8.75 17.99 -5.21
CA THR A 2 -7.62 17.87 -6.05
C THR A 2 -7.24 16.40 -6.04
N GLY A 3 -7.04 15.77 -7.08
CA GLY A 3 -6.75 14.36 -7.14
C GLY A 3 -5.53 13.91 -6.35
N PHE A 4 -5.02 14.74 -5.48
CA PHE A 4 -3.81 14.45 -4.71
C PHE A 4 -4.08 14.13 -3.26
N SER A 5 -5.29 14.39 -2.81
CA SER A 5 -5.69 14.03 -1.46
C SER A 5 -6.47 12.73 -1.55
N LEU A 6 -5.79 11.63 -1.34
CA LEU A 6 -6.47 10.35 -1.34
C LEU A 6 -7.24 10.21 -0.05
N ARG A 7 -8.55 10.30 -0.16
CA ARG A 7 -9.44 10.00 0.95
C ARG A 7 -9.90 8.57 0.81
N MET A 8 -9.73 7.82 1.87
CA MET A 8 -10.33 6.49 1.93
C MET A 8 -11.82 6.68 2.24
N GLU A 9 -12.61 6.63 1.20
CA GLU A 9 -14.06 6.78 1.32
C GLU A 9 -14.66 5.64 2.14
N ALA A 10 -15.77 5.92 2.82
CA ALA A 10 -16.44 4.90 3.64
C ALA A 10 -16.75 3.63 2.86
N GLY A 11 -17.15 3.77 1.59
CA GLY A 11 -17.43 2.60 0.74
C GLY A 11 -16.21 1.72 0.50
N VAL A 12 -15.04 2.32 0.35
CA VAL A 12 -13.79 1.58 0.14
C VAL A 12 -13.45 0.76 1.38
N TRP A 13 -13.57 1.37 2.56
CA TRP A 13 -13.33 0.65 3.81
C TRP A 13 -14.32 -0.48 4.02
N SER A 14 -15.58 -0.24 3.71
CA SER A 14 -16.63 -1.25 3.82
C SER A 14 -16.35 -2.43 2.88
N ASP A 15 -15.97 -2.16 1.65
CA ASP A 15 -15.63 -3.21 0.69
C ASP A 15 -14.42 -4.01 1.14
N ALA A 16 -13.40 -3.36 1.64
CA ALA A 16 -12.21 -4.02 2.13
C ALA A 16 -12.54 -4.93 3.32
N ALA A 17 -13.37 -4.45 4.24
CA ALA A 17 -13.79 -5.25 5.39
C ALA A 17 -14.57 -6.48 4.97
N HIS A 18 -15.49 -6.34 4.01
CA HIS A 18 -16.25 -7.46 3.49
C HIS A 18 -15.36 -8.49 2.80
N ARG A 19 -14.40 -8.03 2.01
CA ARG A 19 -13.46 -8.94 1.34
C ARG A 19 -12.60 -9.69 2.34
N LEU A 20 -12.17 -9.04 3.39
CA LEU A 20 -11.40 -9.69 4.42
C LEU A 20 -12.22 -10.76 5.15
N ILE A 21 -13.45 -10.44 5.52
CA ILE A 21 -14.35 -11.40 6.16
C ILE A 21 -14.56 -12.63 5.27
N THR A 22 -14.82 -12.40 3.99
CA THR A 22 -15.01 -13.50 3.03
C THR A 22 -13.76 -14.36 2.92
N LEU A 23 -12.60 -13.72 2.84
CA LEU A 23 -11.33 -14.44 2.76
C LEU A 23 -11.07 -15.26 4.02
N GLN A 24 -11.38 -14.71 5.19
CA GLN A 24 -11.19 -15.40 6.45
C GLN A 24 -12.08 -16.62 6.64
N GLN A 25 -13.16 -16.74 5.88
CA GLN A 25 -13.98 -17.96 5.86
C GLN A 25 -13.21 -19.14 5.27
N HIS A 26 -12.28 -18.88 4.37
CA HIS A 26 -11.45 -19.90 3.73
C HIS A 26 -10.07 -19.99 4.36
N ASP A 27 -9.59 -18.90 4.90
CA ASP A 27 -8.30 -18.80 5.55
C ASP A 27 -8.43 -17.95 6.81
N PRO A 28 -8.67 -18.59 7.97
CA PRO A 28 -8.85 -17.84 9.22
C PRO A 28 -7.62 -17.04 9.65
N GLN A 29 -6.45 -17.33 9.06
CA GLN A 29 -5.22 -16.61 9.36
C GLN A 29 -5.03 -15.35 8.52
N ALA A 30 -5.91 -15.12 7.54
CA ALA A 30 -5.80 -13.94 6.68
C ALA A 30 -5.90 -12.66 7.51
N ARG A 31 -5.03 -11.72 7.18
CA ARG A 31 -4.97 -10.41 7.85
C ARG A 31 -4.73 -9.33 6.81
N MET A 32 -5.23 -8.14 7.10
CA MET A 32 -4.95 -6.97 6.30
C MET A 32 -3.57 -6.45 6.69
N LEU A 33 -2.61 -6.53 5.78
CA LEU A 33 -1.24 -6.13 6.06
C LEU A 33 -1.03 -4.63 5.91
N GLY A 34 -1.83 -3.98 5.07
CA GLY A 34 -1.63 -2.57 4.81
C GLY A 34 -2.40 -2.11 3.58
N TRP A 35 -1.92 -1.06 2.97
CA TRP A 35 -2.59 -0.41 1.85
C TRP A 35 -1.57 0.13 0.87
N TYR A 36 -2.02 0.41 -0.34
CA TYR A 36 -1.20 1.06 -1.34
C TYR A 36 -2.04 2.05 -2.13
N HIS A 37 -1.37 3.05 -2.69
CA HIS A 37 -2.02 4.03 -3.53
C HIS A 37 -0.99 4.64 -4.47
N SER A 38 -1.47 5.39 -5.46
CA SER A 38 -0.61 6.01 -6.46
C SER A 38 -0.58 7.52 -6.30
N HIS A 39 0.57 8.12 -6.62
CA HIS A 39 0.79 9.56 -6.71
C HIS A 39 1.33 9.89 -8.11
N PRO A 40 0.48 9.84 -9.16
CA PRO A 40 0.98 10.04 -10.52
C PRO A 40 1.63 11.41 -10.70
N GLY A 41 2.92 11.40 -11.05
CA GLY A 41 3.66 12.63 -11.30
C GLY A 41 4.06 13.42 -10.07
N LEU A 42 3.79 12.90 -8.87
CA LEU A 42 4.10 13.61 -7.61
C LEU A 42 5.32 13.07 -6.90
N GLY A 43 5.81 11.91 -7.33
CA GLY A 43 6.87 11.21 -6.62
C GLY A 43 6.33 10.26 -5.57
N ALA A 44 7.15 9.31 -5.17
CA ALA A 44 6.77 8.28 -4.22
C ALA A 44 7.11 8.71 -2.80
N PHE A 45 6.18 9.38 -2.16
CA PHE A 45 6.34 9.84 -0.77
C PHE A 45 4.99 9.72 -0.05
N PHE A 46 5.02 9.70 1.27
CA PHE A 46 3.80 9.79 2.06
C PHE A 46 3.50 11.25 2.38
N SER A 47 2.31 11.70 1.97
CA SER A 47 1.81 13.01 2.34
C SER A 47 1.41 13.04 3.82
N ALA A 48 1.14 14.22 4.35
CA ALA A 48 0.63 14.34 5.71
C ALA A 48 -0.70 13.57 5.87
N THR A 49 -1.55 13.61 4.85
CA THR A 49 -2.80 12.84 4.86
C THR A 49 -2.52 11.33 4.89
N ASP A 50 -1.55 10.87 4.12
CA ASP A 50 -1.17 9.45 4.11
C ASP A 50 -0.66 9.00 5.48
N CYS A 51 0.16 9.82 6.12
CA CYS A 51 0.65 9.51 7.46
C CYS A 51 -0.49 9.44 8.48
N ARG A 52 -1.47 10.32 8.37
CA ARG A 52 -2.65 10.28 9.25
C ARG A 52 -3.50 9.04 9.00
N THR A 53 -3.67 8.65 7.73
CA THR A 53 -4.39 7.43 7.38
C THR A 53 -3.69 6.21 7.95
N GLN A 54 -2.38 6.15 7.78
CA GLN A 54 -1.58 5.05 8.32
C GLN A 54 -1.74 4.95 9.84
N ALA A 55 -1.58 6.05 10.55
CA ALA A 55 -1.69 6.07 12.00
C ALA A 55 -3.08 5.70 12.49
N ALA A 56 -4.12 6.08 11.75
CA ALA A 56 -5.50 5.86 12.17
C ALA A 56 -5.98 4.43 11.88
N PHE A 57 -5.59 3.86 10.75
CA PHE A 57 -6.18 2.61 10.28
C PHE A 57 -5.19 1.47 10.14
N PHE A 58 -3.91 1.75 10.13
CA PHE A 58 -2.86 0.75 9.94
C PHE A 58 -1.79 0.93 11.00
N ALA A 59 -2.22 0.86 12.25
CA ALA A 59 -1.41 1.25 13.40
C ALA A 59 -0.61 0.11 14.03
N HIS A 60 -0.65 -1.08 13.44
CA HIS A 60 0.19 -2.16 13.94
C HIS A 60 1.66 -1.90 13.57
N PRO A 61 2.61 -2.34 14.40
CA PRO A 61 4.02 -2.16 14.07
C PRO A 61 4.44 -2.77 12.72
N TRP A 62 3.67 -3.76 12.24
CA TRP A 62 3.93 -4.46 10.98
C TRP A 62 3.06 -3.95 9.83
N SER A 63 2.19 -2.97 10.05
CA SER A 63 1.31 -2.46 9.01
C SER A 63 2.11 -1.73 7.94
N LEU A 64 1.84 -2.03 6.68
CA LEU A 64 2.55 -1.47 5.55
C LEU A 64 1.71 -0.42 4.84
N GLY A 65 2.38 0.62 4.37
CA GLY A 65 1.80 1.58 3.46
C GLY A 65 2.71 1.73 2.26
N TRP A 66 2.18 1.65 1.06
CA TRP A 66 2.97 1.69 -0.15
C TRP A 66 2.44 2.78 -1.07
N VAL A 67 3.34 3.62 -1.57
CA VAL A 67 3.00 4.64 -2.53
C VAL A 67 3.80 4.39 -3.81
N ILE A 68 3.13 4.55 -4.94
CA ILE A 68 3.69 4.25 -6.25
C ILE A 68 3.47 5.46 -7.14
N ASP A 69 4.53 5.89 -7.83
CA ASP A 69 4.39 6.86 -8.90
C ASP A 69 4.57 6.12 -10.23
N PRO A 70 3.48 5.83 -10.93
CA PRO A 70 3.57 5.05 -12.16
C PRO A 70 4.20 5.81 -13.32
N THR A 71 4.38 7.13 -13.19
CA THR A 71 4.95 7.93 -14.28
C THR A 71 6.46 7.74 -14.40
N ASP A 72 7.13 7.35 -13.32
CA ASP A 72 8.57 7.15 -13.32
C ASP A 72 8.99 5.82 -12.66
N ASP A 73 8.03 4.94 -12.40
CA ASP A 73 8.25 3.64 -11.78
C ASP A 73 8.88 3.72 -10.38
N SER A 74 8.79 4.87 -9.72
CA SER A 74 9.28 4.98 -8.36
C SER A 74 8.23 4.48 -7.37
N HIS A 75 8.69 4.01 -6.23
CA HIS A 75 7.81 3.65 -5.15
C HIS A 75 8.53 3.70 -3.80
N ALA A 76 7.75 3.78 -2.74
CA ALA A 76 8.26 3.81 -1.38
C ALA A 76 7.34 3.03 -0.47
N CYS A 77 7.91 2.39 0.52
CA CYS A 77 7.18 1.62 1.51
C CYS A 77 7.45 2.17 2.90
N PHE A 78 6.39 2.20 3.70
CA PHE A 78 6.44 2.71 5.06
C PHE A 78 5.82 1.67 5.99
N VAL A 79 6.28 1.62 7.24
CA VAL A 79 5.79 0.64 8.18
C VAL A 79 5.45 1.29 9.51
N GLY A 80 4.37 0.77 10.11
CA GLY A 80 3.94 1.16 11.45
C GLY A 80 3.18 2.46 11.51
N PRO A 81 2.66 2.81 12.70
CA PRO A 81 1.84 4.00 12.87
C PRO A 81 2.61 5.31 12.62
N ASP A 82 3.93 5.27 12.73
CA ASP A 82 4.79 6.45 12.50
C ASP A 82 5.25 6.55 11.06
N SER A 83 4.79 5.68 10.18
CA SER A 83 5.16 5.68 8.76
C SER A 83 6.67 5.71 8.56
N GLN A 84 7.37 4.79 9.19
CA GLN A 84 8.83 4.72 9.06
C GLN A 84 9.19 4.18 7.69
N PRO A 85 10.05 4.86 6.92
CA PRO A 85 10.44 4.38 5.60
C PRO A 85 11.27 3.10 5.72
N ILE A 86 10.98 2.15 4.86
CA ILE A 86 11.75 0.91 4.79
C ILE A 86 12.10 0.62 3.33
N LYS A 87 13.20 -0.08 3.14
CA LYS A 87 13.53 -0.62 1.82
C LYS A 87 12.69 -1.86 1.56
N ALA A 88 12.13 -1.91 0.38
CA ALA A 88 11.28 -3.02 0.01
C ALA A 88 11.48 -3.35 -1.47
N TRP A 89 11.04 -4.54 -1.85
CA TRP A 89 11.16 -5.06 -3.20
C TRP A 89 9.78 -5.39 -3.72
N LEU A 90 9.54 -5.03 -4.98
CA LEU A 90 8.34 -5.50 -5.66
C LEU A 90 8.67 -6.82 -6.35
N LEU A 91 7.88 -7.83 -6.03
CA LEU A 91 7.94 -9.06 -6.78
C LEU A 91 7.01 -8.92 -7.97
N GLY A 92 7.59 -8.97 -9.16
CA GLY A 92 6.78 -8.88 -10.36
C GLY A 92 5.95 -10.15 -10.51
N CYS A 93 4.67 -9.99 -10.47
CA CYS A 93 3.73 -11.08 -10.73
C CYS A 93 2.77 -10.65 -11.83
N ALA A 94 3.26 -9.86 -12.75
CA ALA A 94 2.45 -9.25 -13.77
C ALA A 94 1.75 -10.31 -14.60
N HIS A 95 0.42 -10.26 -14.59
CA HIS A 95 -0.42 -11.11 -15.44
C HIS A 95 -0.17 -12.61 -15.27
N GLY A 96 0.34 -13.02 -14.11
CA GLY A 96 0.54 -14.43 -13.84
C GLY A 96 1.66 -15.08 -14.64
N ARG A 97 2.59 -14.32 -15.19
CA ARG A 97 3.73 -14.88 -15.90
C ARG A 97 4.83 -15.28 -14.92
N PRO A 98 5.19 -16.55 -14.86
CA PRO A 98 6.25 -17.00 -13.95
C PRO A 98 7.59 -16.31 -14.20
N ASP A 99 7.87 -15.95 -15.45
CA ASP A 99 9.13 -15.32 -15.83
C ASP A 99 9.27 -13.91 -15.28
N ASP A 100 8.14 -13.29 -14.92
CA ASP A 100 8.12 -11.94 -14.39
C ASP A 100 8.17 -11.92 -12.88
N VAL A 101 8.24 -13.08 -12.26
CA VAL A 101 8.27 -13.20 -10.81
C VAL A 101 9.71 -13.12 -10.33
N GLY A 102 9.98 -12.18 -9.47
CA GLY A 102 11.29 -12.02 -8.88
C GLY A 102 11.42 -10.68 -8.16
N PRO A 103 12.38 -10.57 -7.25
CA PRO A 103 12.58 -9.33 -6.54
C PRO A 103 13.13 -8.26 -7.48
N ARG A 104 12.52 -7.08 -7.43
CA ARG A 104 13.00 -5.91 -8.17
C ARG A 104 13.40 -4.85 -7.18
N PRO A 105 14.58 -4.23 -7.35
CA PRO A 105 14.97 -3.17 -6.44
C PRO A 105 13.99 -2.00 -6.54
N VAL A 106 13.70 -1.45 -5.38
CA VAL A 106 12.87 -0.27 -5.26
C VAL A 106 13.76 0.95 -5.50
N PRO A 107 13.40 1.86 -6.42
CA PRO A 107 14.14 3.09 -6.58
C PRO A 107 14.24 3.84 -5.25
N SER A 108 15.41 4.34 -4.96
CA SER A 108 15.61 5.13 -3.75
C SER A 108 14.90 6.47 -3.86
N LEU A 109 14.32 6.87 -2.78
CA LEU A 109 13.71 8.19 -2.69
C LEU A 109 14.60 9.12 -1.89
#